data_6b36600be0aa992909943e2d3e3dbb8c
#
_entry.id   6b36600be0aa992909943e2d3e3dbb8c
#
_cell.length_a   1.000
_cell.length_b   1.000
_cell.length_c   1.000
_cell.angle_alpha   90.00
_cell.angle_beta   90.00
_cell.angle_gamma   90.00
#
_symmetry.space_group_name_H-M   'P 1'
#
loop_
_entity.id
_entity.type
_entity.pdbx_description
1 polymer ?
#
loop_
_entity_poly.entity_id
_entity_poly.type
_entity_poly.pdbx_seq_one_letter_code
_entity_poly.pdbx_strand_id
1 'polypeptide(L)'
;MAYWQREVLRSGTSMTFNQTYELDLPKSGWLASLVLYMRSTDTGAGFLTAVKWRLIDYISKIEVIGDGSEIIKSYDGRQALASFFYDTGREPVSMWRHYSNTPHRQWVPILFGRYCFDEQFGLDLSRFNQVTLKITNIATATEF
;
A
#
# COMPACT_ATOMS: atom_id res chain seq x y z
N MET A 1 16.94 12.02 21.82
CA MET A 1 17.36 12.02 20.41
C MET A 1 16.28 11.32 19.62
N ALA A 2 15.64 11.99 18.69
CA ALA A 2 14.64 11.39 17.80
C ALA A 2 15.38 10.57 16.72
N TYR A 3 14.90 9.38 16.38
CA TYR A 3 15.43 8.56 15.30
C TYR A 3 14.28 7.93 14.52
N TRP A 4 14.51 7.70 13.26
CA TRP A 4 13.56 7.01 12.38
C TRP A 4 13.84 5.51 12.38
N GLN A 5 12.79 4.74 12.55
CA GLN A 5 12.85 3.28 12.48
C GLN A 5 11.97 2.81 11.33
N ARG A 6 12.50 1.87 10.55
CA ARG A 6 11.71 1.12 9.58
C ARG A 6 11.28 -0.20 10.19
N GLU A 7 9.99 -0.43 10.19
CA GLU A 7 9.40 -1.69 10.66
C GLU A 7 8.68 -2.40 9.51
N VAL A 8 8.85 -3.71 9.42
CA VAL A 8 8.11 -4.54 8.47
C VAL A 8 6.92 -5.12 9.20
N LEU A 9 5.75 -4.52 9.00
CA LEU A 9 4.52 -4.93 9.67
C LEU A 9 4.02 -6.30 9.20
N ARG A 10 4.18 -6.59 7.91
CA ARG A 10 3.79 -7.88 7.32
C ARG A 10 4.66 -8.18 6.10
N SER A 11 5.12 -9.41 5.97
CA SER A 11 5.99 -9.85 4.88
C SER A 11 5.51 -11.18 4.30
N GLY A 12 5.63 -11.31 2.97
CA GLY A 12 5.45 -12.58 2.26
C GLY A 12 4.05 -13.20 2.35
N THR A 13 3.01 -12.39 2.54
CA THR A 13 1.63 -12.89 2.61
C THR A 13 0.98 -12.83 1.24
N SER A 14 0.47 -13.96 0.79
CA SER A 14 -0.38 -14.01 -0.39
C SER A 14 -1.73 -13.35 -0.11
N MET A 15 -2.17 -12.49 -1.02
CA MET A 15 -3.50 -11.91 -0.96
C MET A 15 -4.48 -12.85 -1.66
N THR A 16 -5.50 -13.29 -0.94
CA THR A 16 -6.61 -14.04 -1.52
C THR A 16 -7.45 -13.09 -2.38
N PHE A 17 -8.02 -13.62 -3.46
CA PHE A 17 -8.85 -12.84 -4.37
C PHE A 17 -10.09 -12.28 -3.67
N ASN A 18 -10.45 -11.07 -4.02
CA ASN A 18 -11.68 -10.39 -3.59
C ASN A 18 -11.89 -10.36 -2.07
N GLN A 19 -10.83 -10.03 -1.33
CA GLN A 19 -10.86 -9.95 0.13
C GLN A 19 -10.29 -8.65 0.68
N THR A 20 -10.70 -8.32 1.90
CA THR A 20 -10.13 -7.23 2.70
C THR A 20 -9.16 -7.80 3.73
N TYR A 21 -7.98 -7.19 3.78
CA TYR A 21 -6.94 -7.49 4.76
C TYR A 21 -6.90 -6.38 5.79
N GLU A 22 -6.87 -6.78 7.05
CA GLU A 22 -6.74 -5.87 8.19
C GLU A 22 -5.39 -6.10 8.86
N LEU A 23 -4.73 -5.02 9.23
CA LEU A 23 -3.46 -5.03 9.91
C LEU A 23 -3.43 -3.92 10.95
N ASP A 24 -3.19 -4.29 12.19
CA ASP A 24 -3.03 -3.33 13.27
C ASP A 24 -1.65 -2.67 13.20
N LEU A 25 -1.64 -1.35 13.30
CA LEU A 25 -0.42 -0.56 13.37
C LEU A 25 0.10 -0.50 14.81
N PRO A 26 1.38 -0.14 15.01
CA PRO A 26 1.94 0.06 16.36
C PRO A 26 1.10 1.05 17.16
N LYS A 27 1.03 0.84 18.49
CA LYS A 27 0.20 1.65 19.39
C LYS A 27 0.83 2.98 19.80
N SER A 28 2.08 3.22 19.43
CA SER A 28 2.80 4.43 19.83
C SER A 28 3.83 4.83 18.80
N GLY A 29 4.20 6.11 18.82
CA GLY A 29 5.18 6.70 17.92
C GLY A 29 4.53 7.54 16.84
N TRP A 30 5.38 8.19 16.05
CA TRP A 30 4.98 9.01 14.90
C TRP A 30 5.12 8.21 13.62
N LEU A 31 4.04 8.07 12.88
CA LEU A 31 4.02 7.41 11.59
C LEU A 31 4.15 8.46 10.49
N ALA A 32 5.30 8.51 9.83
CA ALA A 32 5.54 9.43 8.71
C ALA A 32 5.02 8.86 7.39
N SER A 33 5.18 7.56 7.17
CA SER A 33 4.72 6.91 5.94
C SER A 33 4.49 5.41 6.12
N LEU A 34 3.59 4.87 5.31
CA LEU A 34 3.45 3.43 5.07
C LEU A 34 3.88 3.15 3.63
N VAL A 35 4.50 2.01 3.40
CA VAL A 35 4.84 1.56 2.05
C VAL A 35 4.18 0.22 1.79
N LEU A 36 3.22 0.22 0.89
CA LEU A 36 2.62 -1.01 0.37
C LEU A 36 3.52 -1.56 -0.72
N TYR A 37 4.15 -2.71 -0.47
CA TYR A 37 4.89 -3.46 -1.47
C TYR A 37 4.04 -4.60 -2.00
N MET A 38 3.80 -4.59 -3.29
CA MET A 38 3.03 -5.62 -3.99
C MET A 38 3.93 -6.38 -4.96
N ARG A 39 3.70 -7.69 -5.04
CA ARG A 39 4.35 -8.57 -6.01
C ARG A 39 3.32 -9.51 -6.59
N SER A 40 3.33 -9.65 -7.90
CA SER A 40 2.61 -10.70 -8.63
C SER A 40 3.60 -11.46 -9.49
N THR A 41 3.40 -12.75 -9.67
CA THR A 41 4.16 -13.57 -10.61
C THR A 41 3.17 -14.17 -11.57
N ASP A 42 3.32 -13.87 -12.84
CA ASP A 42 2.57 -14.51 -13.89
C ASP A 42 3.12 -15.91 -14.15
N THR A 43 2.26 -16.90 -14.07
CA THR A 43 2.59 -18.30 -14.33
C THR A 43 2.06 -18.78 -15.69
N GLY A 44 1.38 -17.90 -16.44
CA GLY A 44 0.82 -18.24 -17.76
C GLY A 44 1.86 -18.28 -18.87
N ALA A 45 1.68 -19.21 -19.80
CA ALA A 45 2.46 -19.28 -21.03
C ALA A 45 1.80 -18.38 -22.08
N GLY A 46 2.19 -17.11 -22.15
CA GLY A 46 1.70 -16.22 -23.20
C GLY A 46 1.69 -14.73 -22.83
N PHE A 47 1.40 -13.91 -23.83
CA PHE A 47 1.12 -12.50 -23.59
C PHE A 47 -0.19 -12.36 -22.82
N LEU A 48 -0.11 -11.70 -21.67
CA LEU A 48 -1.28 -11.40 -20.87
C LEU A 48 -2.17 -10.38 -21.60
N THR A 49 -3.25 -10.85 -22.16
CA THR A 49 -4.24 -10.01 -22.85
C THR A 49 -5.24 -9.35 -21.91
N ALA A 50 -5.29 -9.78 -20.64
CA ALA A 50 -6.32 -9.37 -19.69
C ALA A 50 -5.81 -8.75 -18.38
N VAL A 51 -4.50 -8.60 -18.20
CA VAL A 51 -3.97 -8.06 -16.94
C VAL A 51 -4.04 -6.55 -16.92
N LYS A 52 -4.56 -6.01 -15.83
CA LYS A 52 -4.48 -4.57 -15.56
C LYS A 52 -3.03 -4.12 -15.54
N TRP A 53 -2.76 -2.97 -16.09
CA TRP A 53 -1.42 -2.42 -16.30
C TRP A 53 -0.60 -2.25 -15.02
N ARG A 54 -1.25 -2.09 -13.87
CA ARG A 54 -0.58 -1.83 -12.58
C ARG A 54 -1.17 -2.71 -11.50
N LEU A 55 -0.34 -3.28 -10.62
CA LEU A 55 -0.80 -4.06 -9.49
C LEU A 55 -1.74 -3.29 -8.58
N ILE A 56 -1.54 -1.98 -8.46
CA ILE A 56 -2.39 -1.12 -7.65
C ILE A 56 -3.83 -1.02 -8.17
N ASP A 57 -4.08 -1.31 -9.45
CA ASP A 57 -5.42 -1.29 -10.03
C ASP A 57 -6.31 -2.42 -9.48
N TYR A 58 -5.70 -3.44 -8.85
CA TYR A 58 -6.40 -4.49 -8.12
C TYR A 58 -6.78 -4.11 -6.69
N ILE A 59 -6.32 -2.97 -6.21
CA ILE A 59 -6.66 -2.45 -4.89
C ILE A 59 -7.79 -1.44 -5.03
N SER A 60 -8.98 -1.84 -4.59
CA SER A 60 -10.16 -0.96 -4.64
C SER A 60 -10.17 0.04 -3.50
N LYS A 61 -9.60 -0.31 -2.35
CA LYS A 61 -9.62 0.55 -1.17
C LYS A 61 -8.43 0.32 -0.26
N ILE A 62 -7.87 1.42 0.21
CA ILE A 62 -6.86 1.48 1.27
C ILE A 62 -7.39 2.44 2.32
N GLU A 63 -7.59 1.99 3.53
CA GLU A 63 -8.09 2.80 4.63
C GLU A 63 -7.18 2.70 5.84
N VAL A 64 -6.94 3.82 6.48
CA VAL A 64 -6.32 3.90 7.81
C VAL A 64 -7.37 4.42 8.76
N ILE A 65 -7.74 3.62 9.75
CA ILE A 65 -8.85 3.87 10.64
C ILE A 65 -8.35 3.88 12.09
N GLY A 66 -8.65 4.97 12.80
CA GLY A 66 -8.40 5.10 14.23
C GLY A 66 -9.63 4.67 15.04
N ASP A 67 -9.40 3.94 16.13
CA ASP A 67 -10.43 3.52 17.12
C ASP A 67 -11.68 2.88 16.49
N GLY A 68 -11.49 2.22 15.33
CA GLY A 68 -12.55 1.49 14.62
C GLY A 68 -13.54 2.34 13.84
N SER A 69 -13.55 3.65 13.98
CA SER A 69 -14.55 4.54 13.36
C SER A 69 -13.98 5.81 12.72
N GLU A 70 -12.87 6.33 13.18
CA GLU A 70 -12.27 7.54 12.64
C GLU A 70 -11.45 7.24 11.39
N ILE A 71 -11.93 7.65 10.22
CA ILE A 71 -11.21 7.49 8.96
C ILE A 71 -10.13 8.57 8.86
N ILE A 72 -8.88 8.18 9.07
CA ILE A 72 -7.71 9.06 8.99
C ILE A 72 -7.33 9.27 7.52
N LYS A 73 -7.30 8.20 6.74
CA LYS A 73 -7.07 8.22 5.29
C LYS A 73 -7.92 7.16 4.59
N SER A 74 -8.42 7.49 3.42
CA SER A 74 -9.13 6.56 2.56
C SER A 74 -8.82 6.89 1.09
N TYR A 75 -8.30 5.90 0.36
CA TYR A 75 -7.93 6.02 -1.05
C TYR A 75 -8.37 4.77 -1.81
N ASP A 76 -8.67 4.91 -3.09
CA ASP A 76 -8.49 3.80 -4.01
C ASP A 76 -7.01 3.68 -4.43
N GLY A 77 -6.66 2.59 -5.10
CA GLY A 77 -5.27 2.37 -5.48
C GLY A 77 -4.68 3.48 -6.37
N ARG A 78 -5.46 4.02 -7.30
CA ARG A 78 -5.03 5.09 -8.20
C ARG A 78 -4.90 6.42 -7.47
N GLN A 79 -5.81 6.70 -6.55
CA GLN A 79 -5.74 7.89 -5.71
C GLN A 79 -4.49 7.87 -4.82
N ALA A 80 -4.08 6.72 -4.30
CA ALA A 80 -2.86 6.58 -3.52
C ALA A 80 -1.61 6.92 -4.36
N LEU A 81 -1.54 6.45 -5.61
CA LEU A 81 -0.46 6.82 -6.54
C LEU A 81 -0.48 8.31 -6.89
N ALA A 82 -1.66 8.85 -7.19
CA ALA A 82 -1.82 10.26 -7.54
C ALA A 82 -1.43 11.17 -6.37
N SER A 83 -1.88 10.86 -5.14
CA SER A 83 -1.51 11.60 -3.95
C SER A 83 0.01 11.67 -3.78
N PHE A 84 0.69 10.52 -3.88
CA PHE A 84 2.15 10.49 -3.78
C PHE A 84 2.83 11.33 -4.87
N PHE A 85 2.34 11.25 -6.12
CA PHE A 85 2.87 12.05 -7.23
C PHE A 85 2.71 13.56 -6.99
N TYR A 86 1.52 13.99 -6.55
CA TYR A 86 1.27 15.40 -6.26
C TYR A 86 2.09 15.92 -5.08
N ASP A 87 2.30 15.10 -4.05
CA ASP A 87 3.06 15.47 -2.87
C ASP A 87 4.57 15.55 -3.13
N THR A 88 5.09 14.71 -4.04
CA THR A 88 6.54 14.56 -4.23
C THR A 88 7.06 14.97 -5.61
N GLY A 89 6.19 15.12 -6.60
CA GLY A 89 6.54 15.33 -8.01
C GLY A 89 7.20 14.12 -8.68
N ARG A 90 7.11 12.94 -8.08
CA ARG A 90 7.76 11.71 -8.57
C ARG A 90 6.78 10.55 -8.61
N GLU A 91 6.90 9.72 -9.64
CA GLU A 91 6.16 8.46 -9.67
C GLU A 91 6.75 7.44 -8.69
N PRO A 92 5.90 6.67 -7.98
CA PRO A 92 6.36 5.53 -7.20
C PRO A 92 7.04 4.49 -8.07
N VAL A 93 8.03 3.81 -7.48
CA VAL A 93 8.78 2.79 -8.21
C VAL A 93 7.87 1.64 -8.59
N SER A 94 7.82 1.32 -9.88
CA SER A 94 7.16 0.14 -10.42
C SER A 94 8.09 -0.57 -11.39
N MET A 95 8.13 -1.90 -11.29
CA MET A 95 8.89 -2.74 -12.23
C MET A 95 7.91 -3.52 -13.08
N TRP A 96 7.88 -3.18 -14.36
CA TRP A 96 7.07 -3.80 -15.38
C TRP A 96 7.91 -4.75 -16.21
N ARG A 97 7.46 -5.96 -16.37
CA ARG A 97 8.04 -6.88 -17.35
C ARG A 97 6.93 -7.73 -17.92
N HIS A 98 6.79 -7.70 -19.23
CA HIS A 98 5.76 -8.44 -19.98
C HIS A 98 6.20 -9.87 -20.36
N TYR A 99 7.04 -10.48 -19.55
CA TYR A 99 7.51 -11.86 -19.84
C TYR A 99 6.89 -12.83 -18.85
N SER A 100 6.47 -13.99 -19.36
CA SER A 100 6.07 -15.14 -18.57
C SER A 100 7.08 -15.43 -17.44
N ASN A 101 6.60 -15.79 -16.28
CA ASN A 101 7.38 -16.09 -15.07
C ASN A 101 8.23 -14.92 -14.51
N THR A 102 7.94 -13.71 -14.91
CA THR A 102 8.67 -12.55 -14.39
C THR A 102 7.84 -11.85 -13.32
N PRO A 103 8.38 -11.59 -12.13
CA PRO A 103 7.64 -10.92 -11.09
C PRO A 103 7.41 -9.44 -11.44
N HIS A 104 6.16 -9.02 -11.40
CA HIS A 104 5.78 -7.62 -11.36
C HIS A 104 5.90 -7.13 -9.92
N ARG A 105 6.48 -5.95 -9.74
CA ARG A 105 6.68 -5.36 -8.43
C ARG A 105 6.24 -3.91 -8.44
N GLN A 106 5.55 -3.48 -7.40
CA GLN A 106 5.14 -2.10 -7.24
C GLN A 106 5.23 -1.69 -5.78
N TRP A 107 5.75 -0.48 -5.55
CA TRP A 107 5.80 0.18 -4.25
C TRP A 107 4.85 1.36 -4.26
N VAL A 108 3.98 1.44 -3.28
CA VAL A 108 3.03 2.54 -3.13
C VAL A 108 3.23 3.17 -1.76
N PRO A 109 3.97 4.28 -1.68
CA PRO A 109 4.10 5.03 -0.44
C PRO A 109 2.80 5.78 -0.14
N ILE A 110 2.37 5.73 1.12
CA ILE A 110 1.25 6.47 1.67
C ILE A 110 1.85 7.41 2.72
N LEU A 111 1.90 8.70 2.42
CA LEU A 111 2.51 9.69 3.29
C LEU A 111 1.50 10.19 4.31
N PHE A 112 1.92 10.37 5.56
CA PHE A 112 1.18 11.06 6.61
C PHE A 112 1.75 12.46 6.86
N GLY A 113 3.00 12.69 6.50
CA GLY A 113 3.64 13.99 6.41
C GLY A 113 3.80 14.46 4.96
N ARG A 114 4.55 15.53 4.76
CA ARG A 114 4.86 16.08 3.43
C ARG A 114 5.85 15.20 2.64
N TYR A 115 6.66 14.41 3.35
CA TYR A 115 7.64 13.47 2.81
C TYR A 115 7.88 12.31 3.80
N CYS A 116 8.61 11.29 3.38
CA CYS A 116 8.73 10.02 4.12
C CYS A 116 9.30 10.12 5.55
N PHE A 117 10.05 11.17 5.88
CA PHE A 117 10.70 11.35 7.18
C PHE A 117 10.41 12.74 7.75
N ASP A 118 9.17 13.22 7.56
CA ASP A 118 8.75 14.51 8.07
C ASP A 118 8.62 14.48 9.60
N GLU A 119 9.45 15.27 10.28
CA GLU A 119 9.45 15.35 11.74
C GLU A 119 8.34 16.26 12.29
N GLN A 120 7.75 17.10 11.45
CA GLN A 120 6.73 18.06 11.86
C GLN A 120 5.31 17.58 11.64
N PHE A 121 5.12 16.79 10.57
CA PHE A 121 3.82 16.30 10.17
C PHE A 121 3.89 14.79 10.02
N GLY A 122 3.25 14.11 10.91
CA GLY A 122 3.08 12.67 10.92
C GLY A 122 1.84 12.31 11.70
N LEU A 123 1.42 11.08 11.60
CA LEU A 123 0.33 10.57 12.41
C LEU A 123 0.88 10.15 13.77
N ASP A 124 0.44 10.84 14.82
CA ASP A 124 0.73 10.43 16.20
C ASP A 124 -0.18 9.25 16.57
N LEU A 125 0.39 8.06 16.58
CA LEU A 125 -0.33 6.82 16.86
C LEU A 125 -0.78 6.74 18.32
N SER A 126 -0.11 7.45 19.24
CA SER A 126 -0.46 7.45 20.67
C SER A 126 -1.79 8.15 20.98
N ARG A 127 -2.33 8.91 20.02
CA ARG A 127 -3.64 9.57 20.15
C ARG A 127 -4.82 8.60 20.02
N PHE A 128 -4.57 7.38 19.54
CA PHE A 128 -5.58 6.36 19.31
C PHE A 128 -5.30 5.14 20.19
N ASN A 129 -6.34 4.46 20.62
CA ASN A 129 -6.20 3.17 21.29
C ASN A 129 -5.71 2.10 20.32
N GLN A 130 -6.17 2.18 19.06
CA GLN A 130 -5.81 1.27 17.98
C GLN A 130 -5.93 1.98 16.63
N VAL A 131 -4.93 1.83 15.78
CA VAL A 131 -5.00 2.23 14.36
C VAL A 131 -4.89 1.00 13.50
N THR A 132 -5.83 0.82 12.60
CA THR A 132 -5.91 -0.35 11.71
C THR A 132 -5.79 0.09 10.26
N LEU A 133 -4.91 -0.58 9.52
CA LEU A 133 -4.81 -0.48 8.07
C LEU A 133 -5.70 -1.56 7.43
N LYS A 134 -6.60 -1.15 6.55
CA LYS A 134 -7.45 -2.06 5.75
C LYS A 134 -7.11 -1.93 4.28
N ILE A 135 -6.91 -3.06 3.60
CA ILE A 135 -6.63 -3.11 2.17
C ILE A 135 -7.60 -4.08 1.52
N THR A 136 -8.41 -3.57 0.59
CA THR A 136 -9.38 -4.39 -0.15
C THR A 136 -8.84 -4.70 -1.54
N ASN A 137 -8.66 -5.98 -1.82
CA ASN A 137 -8.23 -6.52 -3.10
C ASN A 137 -9.46 -6.97 -3.90
N ILE A 138 -9.54 -6.54 -5.16
CA ILE A 138 -10.60 -6.92 -6.11
C ILE A 138 -10.10 -7.82 -7.24
N ALA A 139 -8.87 -8.30 -7.18
CA ALA A 139 -8.37 -9.25 -8.17
C ALA A 139 -9.22 -10.51 -8.23
N THR A 140 -9.36 -11.08 -9.40
CA THR A 140 -10.06 -12.34 -9.64
C THR A 140 -9.09 -13.42 -10.10
N ALA A 141 -9.46 -14.70 -9.93
CA ALA A 141 -8.61 -15.82 -10.30
C ALA A 141 -8.28 -15.90 -11.80
N THR A 142 -9.04 -15.21 -12.64
CA THR A 142 -8.84 -15.17 -14.10
C THR A 142 -7.87 -14.09 -14.56
N GLU A 143 -7.39 -13.25 -13.65
CA GLU A 143 -6.50 -12.11 -13.94
C GLU A 143 -5.03 -12.37 -13.60
N PHE A 144 -4.71 -13.59 -13.12
CA PHE A 144 -3.35 -14.03 -12.77
C PHE A 144 -3.02 -15.41 -13.30
#